data_a91f62e5155d1b68d5850fd5b2627d9c
#
_entry.id   a91f62e5155d1b68d5850fd5b2627d9c
#
_cell.length_a   1.000
_cell.length_b   1.000
_cell.length_c   1.000
_cell.angle_alpha   90.00
_cell.angle_beta   90.00
_cell.angle_gamma   90.00
#
_symmetry.space_group_name_H-M   'P 1'
#
loop_
_entity.id
_entity.type
_entity.pdbx_description
1 polymer ?
#
loop_
_entity_poly.entity_id
_entity_poly.type
_entity_poly.pdbx_seq_one_letter_code
_entity_poly.pdbx_strand_id
1 'polypeptide(L)'
;MKSAHLKQLGASALLALSVATHVHASELFPNLPARTIGVQVKIQNFTADDAANIKAAGFSFVRFGVWSDSLSAKAYQKQVSDAFAAARAAGLPVLLTVRAIKPLTATPANTNELATAGEAFANALTNLETTYSSQLVAIEIWNEPDLETYWPTRNFDTTFVPFMSAVCKTLQDKPQSAPRIGYGFARPPTAGSASTVALNRIVSEHPKCLNAISYHPYGMTATQISNAQSFIQQNFHLPGVISEWGISALGSNGGIEGQASKVGAFIADVKRLNIPLTSIYEWKNSDSGSNEREKNFGLLTSDGQPKPAIAAAELQLNAQ
;
A
#
# COMPACT_ATOMS: atom_id res chain seq x y z
N MET A 1 -52.21 30.86 49.18
CA MET A 1 -51.93 30.97 47.73
C MET A 1 -50.45 31.28 47.54
N LYS A 2 -49.66 30.32 47.17
CA LYS A 2 -48.24 30.51 46.85
C LYS A 2 -47.99 29.94 45.43
N SER A 3 -47.68 30.85 44.52
CA SER A 3 -47.40 30.59 43.13
C SER A 3 -45.96 29.98 42.99
N ALA A 4 -45.82 28.82 42.35
CA ALA A 4 -44.57 28.22 42.07
C ALA A 4 -44.17 28.56 40.60
N HIS A 5 -43.05 29.28 40.43
CA HIS A 5 -42.44 29.51 39.11
C HIS A 5 -41.59 28.33 38.69
N LEU A 6 -41.99 27.68 37.62
CA LEU A 6 -41.21 26.65 36.92
C LEU A 6 -40.17 27.35 36.03
N LYS A 7 -38.90 27.16 36.31
CA LYS A 7 -37.80 27.55 35.38
C LYS A 7 -37.55 26.44 34.38
N GLN A 8 -37.86 26.72 33.13
CA GLN A 8 -37.42 25.88 32.00
C GLN A 8 -35.92 26.12 31.74
N LEU A 9 -35.13 25.11 31.95
CA LEU A 9 -33.75 25.06 31.49
C LEU A 9 -33.74 24.54 30.05
N GLY A 10 -33.49 25.41 29.08
CA GLY A 10 -33.25 25.05 27.70
C GLY A 10 -31.86 24.48 27.55
N ALA A 11 -31.75 23.19 27.24
CA ALA A 11 -30.51 22.54 26.85
C ALA A 11 -30.28 22.81 25.36
N SER A 12 -29.37 23.71 25.04
CA SER A 12 -28.88 23.90 23.67
C SER A 12 -27.90 22.78 23.35
N ALA A 13 -28.33 21.80 22.54
CA ALA A 13 -27.44 20.81 21.99
C ALA A 13 -26.63 21.46 20.85
N LEU A 14 -25.36 21.73 21.08
CA LEU A 14 -24.40 22.05 20.01
C LEU A 14 -24.16 20.78 19.19
N LEU A 15 -24.73 20.70 17.99
CA LEU A 15 -24.33 19.77 16.97
C LEU A 15 -22.92 20.20 16.47
N ALA A 16 -21.87 19.51 16.90
CA ALA A 16 -20.58 19.61 16.29
C ALA A 16 -20.63 18.91 14.93
N LEU A 17 -20.81 19.66 13.84
CA LEU A 17 -20.56 19.15 12.49
C LEU A 17 -19.05 18.89 12.39
N SER A 18 -18.65 17.63 12.45
CA SER A 18 -17.32 17.21 12.04
C SER A 18 -17.24 17.33 10.52
N VAL A 19 -16.66 18.42 10.03
CA VAL A 19 -16.26 18.54 8.62
C VAL A 19 -15.12 17.55 8.43
N ALA A 20 -15.41 16.39 7.85
CA ALA A 20 -14.39 15.47 7.39
C ALA A 20 -13.62 16.18 6.26
N THR A 21 -12.44 16.69 6.57
CA THR A 21 -11.54 17.24 5.55
C THR A 21 -11.06 16.06 4.69
N HIS A 22 -11.58 15.95 3.47
CA HIS A 22 -11.07 15.03 2.48
C HIS A 22 -9.71 15.57 2.02
N VAL A 23 -8.63 14.93 2.46
CA VAL A 23 -7.30 15.20 1.94
C VAL A 23 -7.28 14.74 0.49
N HIS A 24 -7.05 15.65 -0.44
CA HIS A 24 -6.96 15.31 -1.86
C HIS A 24 -5.72 14.46 -2.12
N ALA A 25 -5.83 13.45 -3.00
CA ALA A 25 -4.72 12.57 -3.35
C ALA A 25 -3.48 13.33 -3.84
N SER A 26 -3.65 14.46 -4.53
CA SER A 26 -2.57 15.35 -4.98
C SER A 26 -1.82 16.05 -3.83
N GLU A 27 -2.48 16.31 -2.71
CA GLU A 27 -1.83 16.87 -1.52
C GLU A 27 -1.00 15.80 -0.80
N LEU A 28 -1.52 14.56 -0.75
CA LEU A 28 -0.85 13.44 -0.10
C LEU A 28 0.29 12.86 -0.95
N PHE A 29 0.11 12.80 -2.27
CA PHE A 29 1.05 12.21 -3.22
C PHE A 29 1.41 13.22 -4.33
N PRO A 30 2.31 14.17 -4.07
CA PRO A 30 2.58 15.28 -5.00
C PRO A 30 3.14 14.83 -6.36
N ASN A 31 3.80 13.68 -6.43
CA ASN A 31 4.32 13.12 -7.68
C ASN A 31 3.29 12.24 -8.42
N LEU A 32 2.08 12.05 -7.86
CA LEU A 32 1.04 11.27 -8.49
C LEU A 32 0.25 12.14 -9.47
N PRO A 33 0.08 11.71 -10.74
CA PRO A 33 -0.87 12.35 -11.65
C PRO A 33 -2.30 12.33 -11.08
N ALA A 34 -3.21 13.10 -11.68
CA ALA A 34 -4.61 13.20 -11.23
C ALA A 34 -5.34 11.85 -11.10
N ARG A 35 -4.85 10.81 -11.76
CA ARG A 35 -5.33 9.44 -11.62
C ARG A 35 -4.55 8.71 -10.55
N THR A 36 -5.25 7.91 -9.73
CA THR A 36 -4.73 7.32 -8.50
C THR A 36 -4.54 5.80 -8.57
N ILE A 37 -4.59 5.23 -9.78
CA ILE A 37 -4.54 3.78 -10.00
C ILE A 37 -3.28 3.39 -10.76
N GLY A 38 -2.50 2.51 -10.16
CA GLY A 38 -1.29 1.92 -10.72
C GLY A 38 -1.38 0.40 -10.83
N VAL A 39 -0.30 -0.20 -11.28
CA VAL A 39 -0.19 -1.65 -11.43
C VAL A 39 1.14 -2.16 -10.89
N GLN A 40 1.12 -3.35 -10.29
CA GLN A 40 2.32 -4.00 -9.79
C GLN A 40 3.09 -4.67 -10.90
N VAL A 41 4.41 -4.51 -10.86
CA VAL A 41 5.39 -5.16 -11.73
C VAL A 41 6.45 -5.87 -10.89
N LYS A 42 7.17 -6.81 -11.51
CA LYS A 42 8.32 -7.48 -10.89
C LYS A 42 9.60 -6.94 -11.51
N ILE A 43 10.51 -6.43 -10.68
CA ILE A 43 11.78 -5.82 -11.17
C ILE A 43 12.63 -6.77 -12.02
N GLN A 44 12.43 -8.08 -11.89
CA GLN A 44 13.20 -9.10 -12.62
C GLN A 44 12.93 -9.11 -14.13
N ASN A 45 11.73 -8.68 -14.54
CA ASN A 45 11.30 -8.75 -15.94
C ASN A 45 10.54 -7.50 -16.40
N PHE A 46 10.65 -6.41 -15.65
CA PHE A 46 10.04 -5.13 -16.00
C PHE A 46 10.92 -4.36 -16.99
N THR A 47 10.37 -4.05 -18.15
CA THR A 47 11.07 -3.42 -19.27
C THR A 47 10.53 -2.03 -19.58
N ALA A 48 11.26 -1.26 -20.41
CA ALA A 48 10.78 0.03 -20.91
C ALA A 48 9.51 -0.13 -21.78
N ASP A 49 9.39 -1.22 -22.53
CA ASP A 49 8.18 -1.51 -23.31
C ASP A 49 6.99 -1.80 -22.41
N ASP A 50 7.20 -2.53 -21.30
CA ASP A 50 6.15 -2.72 -20.29
C ASP A 50 5.71 -1.40 -19.72
N ALA A 51 6.64 -0.53 -19.37
CA ALA A 51 6.32 0.79 -18.83
C ALA A 51 5.53 1.65 -19.82
N ALA A 52 5.90 1.63 -21.10
CA ALA A 52 5.18 2.34 -22.17
C ALA A 52 3.75 1.79 -22.32
N ASN A 53 3.57 0.47 -22.32
CA ASN A 53 2.27 -0.19 -22.42
C ASN A 53 1.39 0.08 -21.20
N ILE A 54 1.95 0.05 -19.99
CA ILE A 54 1.26 0.41 -18.75
C ILE A 54 0.75 1.86 -18.81
N LYS A 55 1.58 2.77 -19.29
CA LYS A 55 1.20 4.17 -19.46
C LYS A 55 0.09 4.34 -20.50
N ALA A 56 0.20 3.65 -21.63
CA ALA A 56 -0.79 3.66 -22.72
C ALA A 56 -2.15 3.11 -22.24
N ALA A 57 -2.13 2.06 -21.41
CA ALA A 57 -3.33 1.49 -20.79
C ALA A 57 -4.04 2.44 -19.79
N GLY A 58 -3.40 3.53 -19.40
CA GLY A 58 -3.98 4.56 -18.53
C GLY A 58 -3.62 4.45 -17.06
N PHE A 59 -2.73 3.54 -16.67
CA PHE A 59 -2.21 3.48 -15.31
C PHE A 59 -1.31 4.69 -15.01
N SER A 60 -1.33 5.15 -13.77
CA SER A 60 -0.69 6.39 -13.33
C SER A 60 0.66 6.19 -12.69
N PHE A 61 0.93 5.00 -12.19
CA PHE A 61 2.18 4.63 -11.53
C PHE A 61 2.40 3.12 -11.61
N VAL A 62 3.62 2.70 -11.28
CA VAL A 62 3.94 1.27 -11.07
C VAL A 62 4.28 1.02 -9.61
N ARG A 63 3.92 -0.15 -9.09
CA ARG A 63 4.39 -0.64 -7.79
C ARG A 63 5.37 -1.78 -7.99
N PHE A 64 6.47 -1.78 -7.24
CA PHE A 64 7.35 -2.94 -7.13
C PHE A 64 8.04 -3.02 -5.77
N GLY A 65 8.44 -4.24 -5.41
CA GLY A 65 9.09 -4.53 -4.15
C GLY A 65 10.61 -4.58 -4.25
N VAL A 66 11.28 -4.11 -3.18
CA VAL A 66 12.74 -4.17 -3.01
C VAL A 66 13.09 -4.80 -1.67
N TRP A 67 14.08 -5.69 -1.68
CA TRP A 67 14.69 -6.25 -0.49
C TRP A 67 15.87 -5.39 -0.06
N SER A 68 15.75 -4.69 1.07
CA SER A 68 16.78 -3.74 1.53
C SER A 68 18.11 -4.41 1.85
N ASP A 69 18.07 -5.63 2.38
CA ASP A 69 19.25 -6.43 2.70
C ASP A 69 19.95 -7.03 1.48
N SER A 70 19.30 -7.07 0.32
CA SER A 70 19.90 -7.47 -0.96
C SER A 70 20.59 -6.33 -1.70
N LEU A 71 20.39 -5.07 -1.27
CA LEU A 71 20.95 -3.89 -1.92
C LEU A 71 22.49 -3.79 -1.84
N SER A 72 23.15 -4.60 -1.02
CA SER A 72 24.62 -4.72 -1.02
C SER A 72 25.16 -5.44 -2.26
N ALA A 73 24.35 -6.25 -2.95
CA ALA A 73 24.75 -6.99 -4.16
C ALA A 73 24.62 -6.09 -5.40
N LYS A 74 25.74 -5.85 -6.10
CA LYS A 74 25.78 -4.97 -7.31
C LYS A 74 24.77 -5.38 -8.39
N ALA A 75 24.57 -6.68 -8.61
CA ALA A 75 23.62 -7.18 -9.60
C ALA A 75 22.18 -6.80 -9.23
N TYR A 76 21.82 -6.88 -7.95
CA TYR A 76 20.50 -6.50 -7.46
C TYR A 76 20.30 -4.98 -7.48
N GLN A 77 21.34 -4.21 -7.10
CA GLN A 77 21.30 -2.74 -7.24
C GLN A 77 21.02 -2.33 -8.69
N LYS A 78 21.71 -2.99 -9.65
CA LYS A 78 21.48 -2.74 -11.08
C LYS A 78 20.05 -3.06 -11.48
N GLN A 79 19.51 -4.18 -11.06
CA GLN A 79 18.14 -4.59 -11.36
C GLN A 79 17.11 -3.55 -10.84
N VAL A 80 17.30 -3.07 -9.60
CA VAL A 80 16.46 -2.00 -9.03
C VAL A 80 16.60 -0.71 -9.85
N SER A 81 17.83 -0.31 -10.18
CA SER A 81 18.10 0.89 -10.99
C SER A 81 17.49 0.80 -12.38
N ASP A 82 17.57 -0.36 -13.04
CA ASP A 82 16.97 -0.61 -14.36
C ASP A 82 15.45 -0.49 -14.31
N ALA A 83 14.80 -1.01 -13.24
CA ALA A 83 13.36 -0.87 -13.06
C ALA A 83 12.92 0.59 -12.88
N PHE A 84 13.66 1.39 -12.12
CA PHE A 84 13.40 2.82 -12.02
C PHE A 84 13.64 3.55 -13.34
N ALA A 85 14.66 3.16 -14.10
CA ALA A 85 14.95 3.73 -15.41
C ALA A 85 13.83 3.42 -16.42
N ALA A 86 13.29 2.19 -16.43
CA ALA A 86 12.16 1.80 -17.26
C ALA A 86 10.89 2.61 -16.92
N ALA A 87 10.55 2.73 -15.64
CA ALA A 87 9.42 3.52 -15.20
C ALA A 87 9.56 5.00 -15.61
N ARG A 88 10.74 5.59 -15.39
CA ARG A 88 11.05 6.98 -15.75
C ARG A 88 10.93 7.23 -17.24
N ALA A 89 11.37 6.29 -18.08
CA ALA A 89 11.31 6.43 -19.55
C ALA A 89 9.87 6.64 -20.05
N ALA A 90 8.87 6.05 -19.36
CA ALA A 90 7.45 6.24 -19.66
C ALA A 90 6.79 7.38 -18.83
N GLY A 91 7.55 8.10 -18.00
CA GLY A 91 6.98 9.09 -17.08
C GLY A 91 6.04 8.51 -16.04
N LEU A 92 6.29 7.28 -15.60
CA LEU A 92 5.56 6.60 -14.51
C LEU A 92 6.31 6.77 -13.20
N PRO A 93 5.75 7.44 -12.19
CA PRO A 93 6.31 7.41 -10.85
C PRO A 93 6.11 6.03 -10.21
N VAL A 94 6.80 5.79 -9.09
CA VAL A 94 6.92 4.47 -8.45
C VAL A 94 6.34 4.49 -7.04
N LEU A 95 5.47 3.56 -6.71
CA LEU A 95 5.18 3.14 -5.35
C LEU A 95 6.19 2.05 -4.98
N LEU A 96 7.16 2.39 -4.13
CA LEU A 96 8.23 1.49 -3.76
C LEU A 96 7.89 0.77 -2.45
N THR A 97 7.67 -0.54 -2.51
CA THR A 97 7.51 -1.36 -1.29
C THR A 97 8.86 -1.90 -0.86
N VAL A 98 9.25 -1.63 0.38
CA VAL A 98 10.55 -2.08 0.91
C VAL A 98 10.34 -3.04 2.07
N ARG A 99 11.05 -4.15 2.03
CA ARG A 99 11.08 -5.15 3.11
C ARG A 99 12.49 -5.74 3.25
N ALA A 100 12.72 -6.48 4.33
CA ALA A 100 13.98 -7.15 4.61
C ALA A 100 13.73 -8.54 5.22
N ILE A 101 14.66 -9.45 5.01
CA ILE A 101 14.71 -10.71 5.76
C ILE A 101 15.73 -10.54 6.90
N LYS A 102 16.89 -10.00 6.59
CA LYS A 102 17.96 -9.68 7.53
C LYS A 102 17.90 -8.20 7.90
N PRO A 103 18.26 -7.80 9.08
CA PRO A 103 18.73 -8.61 10.21
C PRO A 103 17.61 -9.26 11.05
N LEU A 104 16.36 -9.17 10.65
CA LEU A 104 15.26 -9.88 11.32
C LEU A 104 15.44 -11.39 11.09
N THR A 105 15.85 -12.09 12.11
CA THR A 105 15.93 -13.56 12.09
C THR A 105 14.63 -14.16 12.67
N ALA A 106 14.40 -15.44 12.42
CA ALA A 106 13.24 -16.17 12.96
C ALA A 106 13.19 -16.15 14.51
N THR A 107 14.31 -15.91 15.17
CA THR A 107 14.42 -15.86 16.63
C THR A 107 15.19 -14.60 17.05
N PRO A 108 14.56 -13.43 17.04
CA PRO A 108 15.18 -12.24 17.63
C PRO A 108 15.27 -12.46 19.14
N ALA A 109 16.46 -12.34 19.70
CA ALA A 109 16.71 -12.70 21.07
C ALA A 109 16.08 -11.69 22.06
N ASN A 110 15.99 -10.40 21.68
CA ASN A 110 15.50 -9.37 22.58
C ASN A 110 15.12 -8.06 21.84
N THR A 111 14.51 -7.16 22.59
CA THR A 111 14.06 -5.86 22.07
C THR A 111 15.18 -5.00 21.49
N ASN A 112 16.41 -5.11 22.02
CA ASN A 112 17.55 -4.33 21.51
C ASN A 112 17.98 -4.79 20.11
N GLU A 113 17.91 -6.09 19.83
CA GLU A 113 18.18 -6.61 18.48
C GLU A 113 17.15 -6.14 17.48
N LEU A 114 15.87 -6.14 17.87
CA LEU A 114 14.78 -5.60 17.05
C LEU A 114 14.96 -4.10 16.79
N ALA A 115 15.37 -3.33 17.80
CA ALA A 115 15.65 -1.91 17.65
C ALA A 115 16.82 -1.65 16.69
N THR A 116 17.94 -2.35 16.86
CA THR A 116 19.10 -2.25 15.96
C THR A 116 18.75 -2.63 14.53
N ALA A 117 17.95 -3.67 14.35
CA ALA A 117 17.44 -4.09 13.04
C ALA A 117 16.53 -3.02 12.42
N GLY A 118 15.65 -2.40 13.22
CA GLY A 118 14.77 -1.31 12.80
C GLY A 118 15.54 -0.08 12.35
N GLU A 119 16.57 0.32 13.09
CA GLU A 119 17.48 1.43 12.72
C GLU A 119 18.19 1.16 11.38
N ALA A 120 18.73 -0.04 11.21
CA ALA A 120 19.39 -0.43 9.96
C ALA A 120 18.41 -0.40 8.77
N PHE A 121 17.20 -0.90 8.96
CA PHE A 121 16.14 -0.86 7.95
C PHE A 121 15.71 0.58 7.61
N ALA A 122 15.55 1.45 8.61
CA ALA A 122 15.22 2.86 8.42
C ALA A 122 16.31 3.62 7.63
N ASN A 123 17.57 3.31 7.86
CA ASN A 123 18.67 3.89 7.08
C ASN A 123 18.62 3.43 5.60
N ALA A 124 18.29 2.17 5.34
CA ALA A 124 18.09 1.69 3.97
C ALA A 124 16.89 2.37 3.28
N LEU A 125 15.77 2.56 4.00
CA LEU A 125 14.61 3.33 3.51
C LEU A 125 15.02 4.77 3.15
N THR A 126 15.74 5.46 4.03
CA THR A 126 16.21 6.83 3.79
C THR A 126 17.11 6.92 2.56
N ASN A 127 18.01 5.96 2.37
CA ASN A 127 18.89 5.92 1.20
C ASN A 127 18.10 5.74 -0.11
N LEU A 128 17.11 4.84 -0.14
CA LEU A 128 16.23 4.64 -1.29
C LEU A 128 15.38 5.88 -1.54
N GLU A 129 14.79 6.46 -0.51
CA GLU A 129 13.99 7.68 -0.57
C GLU A 129 14.80 8.84 -1.15
N THR A 130 16.04 9.03 -0.69
CA THR A 130 16.93 10.09 -1.19
C THR A 130 17.36 9.85 -2.64
N THR A 131 17.69 8.60 -2.98
CA THR A 131 18.18 8.23 -4.32
C THR A 131 17.13 8.42 -5.39
N TYR A 132 15.86 8.11 -5.08
CA TYR A 132 14.76 8.07 -6.05
C TYR A 132 13.65 9.09 -5.78
N SER A 133 13.87 10.09 -4.93
CA SER A 133 12.87 11.05 -4.43
C SER A 133 11.94 11.61 -5.51
N SER A 134 12.48 12.07 -6.64
CA SER A 134 11.73 12.67 -7.74
C SER A 134 10.90 11.67 -8.55
N GLN A 135 11.08 10.37 -8.32
CA GLN A 135 10.37 9.29 -9.01
C GLN A 135 9.38 8.57 -8.11
N LEU A 136 9.42 8.81 -6.78
CA LEU A 136 8.55 8.12 -5.84
C LEU A 136 7.17 8.78 -5.75
N VAL A 137 6.11 7.98 -5.89
CA VAL A 137 4.77 8.33 -5.40
C VAL A 137 4.78 8.30 -3.88
N ALA A 138 5.25 7.20 -3.34
CA ALA A 138 5.42 6.94 -1.92
C ALA A 138 6.43 5.81 -1.71
N ILE A 139 6.93 5.69 -0.49
CA ILE A 139 7.63 4.50 -0.02
C ILE A 139 6.73 3.73 0.95
N GLU A 140 6.47 2.47 0.64
CA GLU A 140 5.69 1.57 1.49
C GLU A 140 6.62 0.80 2.40
N ILE A 141 6.43 0.99 3.71
CA ILE A 141 7.24 0.37 4.75
C ILE A 141 6.68 -1.03 5.03
N TRP A 142 7.27 -2.05 4.45
CA TRP A 142 6.89 -3.46 4.53
C TRP A 142 5.77 -3.89 3.57
N ASN A 143 5.45 -5.22 3.61
CA ASN A 143 4.37 -5.89 2.88
C ASN A 143 3.87 -7.08 3.68
N GLU A 144 2.61 -7.07 4.05
CA GLU A 144 1.88 -8.13 4.75
C GLU A 144 2.57 -8.64 6.04
N PRO A 145 3.00 -7.74 6.95
CA PRO A 145 3.69 -8.16 8.16
C PRO A 145 2.77 -8.94 9.13
N ASP A 146 1.46 -8.80 8.96
CA ASP A 146 0.42 -9.50 9.71
C ASP A 146 0.20 -10.95 9.26
N LEU A 147 0.88 -11.39 8.19
CA LEU A 147 0.96 -12.79 7.79
C LEU A 147 2.28 -13.41 8.27
N GLU A 148 2.18 -14.54 8.97
CA GLU A 148 3.34 -15.26 9.48
C GLU A 148 4.39 -15.56 8.40
N THR A 149 3.95 -15.85 7.18
CA THR A 149 4.83 -16.14 6.02
C THR A 149 5.68 -14.94 5.60
N TYR A 150 5.18 -13.70 5.81
CA TYR A 150 5.83 -12.49 5.34
C TYR A 150 6.47 -11.66 6.47
N TRP A 151 6.34 -12.12 7.73
CA TRP A 151 7.05 -11.54 8.85
C TRP A 151 8.21 -12.45 9.27
N PRO A 152 9.47 -12.03 9.18
CA PRO A 152 10.64 -12.92 9.33
C PRO A 152 10.72 -13.65 10.67
N THR A 153 10.23 -13.04 11.74
CA THR A 153 10.23 -13.66 13.07
C THR A 153 9.06 -14.63 13.28
N ARG A 154 8.08 -14.64 12.36
CA ARG A 154 6.81 -15.39 12.50
C ARG A 154 6.01 -15.05 13.76
N ASN A 155 6.35 -13.98 14.44
CA ASN A 155 5.70 -13.52 15.66
C ASN A 155 5.42 -12.02 15.59
N PHE A 156 4.37 -11.67 14.85
CA PHE A 156 3.95 -10.29 14.64
C PHE A 156 3.64 -9.60 15.97
N ASP A 157 2.86 -10.23 16.86
CA ASP A 157 2.32 -9.61 18.06
C ASP A 157 3.40 -9.07 19.00
N THR A 158 4.53 -9.75 19.11
CA THR A 158 5.59 -9.38 20.06
C THR A 158 6.76 -8.64 19.41
N THR A 159 6.98 -8.79 18.10
CA THR A 159 8.20 -8.30 17.44
C THR A 159 7.96 -7.15 16.48
N PHE A 160 6.75 -6.99 15.96
CA PHE A 160 6.46 -5.94 14.97
C PHE A 160 6.57 -4.54 15.58
N VAL A 161 5.92 -4.29 16.70
CA VAL A 161 5.91 -2.95 17.33
C VAL A 161 7.31 -2.52 17.77
N PRO A 162 8.13 -3.32 18.49
CA PRO A 162 9.48 -2.91 18.83
C PRO A 162 10.36 -2.58 17.63
N PHE A 163 10.26 -3.37 16.55
CA PHE A 163 10.98 -3.12 15.31
C PHE A 163 10.51 -1.82 14.63
N MET A 164 9.20 -1.68 14.41
CA MET A 164 8.64 -0.52 13.68
C MET A 164 8.73 0.78 14.49
N SER A 165 8.66 0.72 15.82
CA SER A 165 8.93 1.91 16.66
C SER A 165 10.37 2.40 16.47
N ALA A 166 11.35 1.51 16.37
CA ALA A 166 12.73 1.90 16.07
C ALA A 166 12.88 2.46 14.65
N VAL A 167 12.19 1.86 13.66
CA VAL A 167 12.11 2.40 12.29
C VAL A 167 11.56 3.82 12.33
N CYS A 168 10.40 4.01 12.92
CA CYS A 168 9.71 5.30 12.97
C CYS A 168 10.52 6.36 13.73
N LYS A 169 11.12 6.00 14.86
CA LYS A 169 12.01 6.87 15.62
C LYS A 169 13.17 7.38 14.77
N THR A 170 13.83 6.48 14.04
CA THR A 170 14.96 6.84 13.17
C THR A 170 14.52 7.71 12.00
N LEU A 171 13.35 7.41 11.39
CA LEU A 171 12.83 8.17 10.26
C LEU A 171 12.34 9.57 10.63
N GLN A 172 11.91 9.81 11.87
CA GLN A 172 11.48 11.14 12.31
C GLN A 172 12.59 12.17 12.28
N ASP A 173 13.84 11.73 12.49
CA ASP A 173 15.02 12.58 12.51
C ASP A 173 15.62 12.79 11.09
N LYS A 174 15.00 12.24 10.06
CA LYS A 174 15.47 12.32 8.67
C LYS A 174 14.51 13.18 7.83
N PRO A 175 15.06 13.98 6.90
CA PRO A 175 14.24 14.66 5.92
C PRO A 175 13.34 13.67 5.19
N GLN A 176 12.08 14.02 5.01
CA GLN A 176 11.14 13.24 4.23
C GLN A 176 11.07 13.81 2.81
N SER A 177 11.52 13.05 1.82
CA SER A 177 11.52 13.45 0.41
C SER A 177 10.43 12.75 -0.41
N ALA A 178 9.73 11.77 0.17
CA ALA A 178 8.53 11.15 -0.40
C ALA A 178 7.55 10.77 0.71
N PRO A 179 6.24 10.67 0.44
CA PRO A 179 5.28 10.14 1.40
C PRO A 179 5.64 8.73 1.85
N ARG A 180 5.50 8.45 3.16
CA ARG A 180 5.72 7.14 3.76
C ARG A 180 4.37 6.51 4.11
N ILE A 181 4.10 5.33 3.58
CA ILE A 181 2.87 4.60 3.87
C ILE A 181 3.19 3.27 4.54
N GLY A 182 2.30 2.74 5.30
CA GLY A 182 2.54 1.47 5.99
C GLY A 182 1.23 0.76 6.37
N TYR A 183 1.27 -0.55 6.45
CA TYR A 183 2.43 -1.44 6.23
C TYR A 183 2.08 -2.52 5.19
N GLY A 184 1.17 -2.21 4.27
CA GLY A 184 0.65 -3.18 3.30
C GLY A 184 0.02 -4.38 3.99
N PHE A 185 -0.81 -4.17 5.01
CA PHE A 185 -1.45 -5.25 5.75
C PHE A 185 -2.27 -6.15 4.83
N ALA A 186 -2.19 -7.46 5.00
CA ALA A 186 -2.94 -8.44 4.21
C ALA A 186 -4.47 -8.30 4.38
N ARG A 187 -4.89 -7.63 5.45
CA ARG A 187 -6.27 -7.21 5.73
C ARG A 187 -6.28 -5.81 6.31
N PRO A 188 -7.33 -5.01 6.06
CA PRO A 188 -7.43 -3.71 6.71
C PRO A 188 -7.50 -3.88 8.23
N PRO A 189 -6.94 -2.91 8.98
CA PRO A 189 -7.13 -2.85 10.43
C PRO A 189 -8.63 -2.81 10.79
N THR A 190 -9.01 -3.60 11.79
CA THR A 190 -10.38 -3.66 12.33
C THR A 190 -10.34 -3.59 13.85
N ALA A 191 -11.46 -3.29 14.50
CA ALA A 191 -11.54 -3.21 15.94
C ALA A 191 -10.98 -4.48 16.62
N GLY A 192 -9.98 -4.31 17.47
CA GLY A 192 -9.35 -5.39 18.24
C GLY A 192 -8.39 -6.29 17.44
N SER A 193 -8.15 -6.05 16.14
CA SER A 193 -7.15 -6.82 15.39
C SER A 193 -5.72 -6.50 15.86
N ALA A 194 -4.79 -7.45 15.68
CA ALA A 194 -3.38 -7.27 16.00
C ALA A 194 -2.77 -6.07 15.27
N SER A 195 -3.12 -5.86 14.00
CA SER A 195 -2.71 -4.70 13.22
C SER A 195 -3.21 -3.38 13.83
N THR A 196 -4.46 -3.33 14.33
CA THR A 196 -4.99 -2.15 15.01
C THR A 196 -4.28 -1.86 16.33
N VAL A 197 -4.00 -2.89 17.13
CA VAL A 197 -3.25 -2.74 18.40
C VAL A 197 -1.85 -2.19 18.11
N ALA A 198 -1.17 -2.75 17.11
CA ALA A 198 0.16 -2.31 16.71
C ALA A 198 0.15 -0.85 16.18
N LEU A 199 -0.78 -0.50 15.29
CA LEU A 199 -0.91 0.84 14.74
C LEU A 199 -1.21 1.89 15.81
N ASN A 200 -2.13 1.61 16.74
CA ASN A 200 -2.44 2.52 17.84
C ASN A 200 -1.18 2.92 18.61
N ARG A 201 -0.32 1.94 18.89
CA ARG A 201 0.93 2.18 19.59
C ARG A 201 1.91 2.99 18.74
N ILE A 202 2.14 2.56 17.49
CA ILE A 202 3.10 3.22 16.60
C ILE A 202 2.67 4.66 16.29
N VAL A 203 1.40 4.89 15.92
CA VAL A 203 0.91 6.22 15.56
C VAL A 203 0.89 7.16 16.77
N SER A 204 0.60 6.67 17.99
CA SER A 204 0.65 7.48 19.20
C SER A 204 2.07 7.86 19.61
N GLU A 205 3.03 6.93 19.51
CA GLU A 205 4.44 7.17 19.85
C GLU A 205 5.17 7.97 18.74
N HIS A 206 4.76 7.78 17.48
CA HIS A 206 5.42 8.31 16.29
C HIS A 206 4.44 8.90 15.25
N PRO A 207 3.72 9.99 15.58
CA PRO A 207 2.61 10.51 14.76
C PRO A 207 3.03 11.02 13.38
N LYS A 208 4.33 11.24 13.14
CA LYS A 208 4.87 11.70 11.85
C LYS A 208 5.52 10.58 11.04
N CYS A 209 5.42 9.33 11.49
CA CYS A 209 6.07 8.21 10.79
C CYS A 209 5.38 7.88 9.46
N LEU A 210 4.06 7.92 9.44
CA LEU A 210 3.23 7.55 8.30
C LEU A 210 2.38 8.72 7.81
N ASN A 211 2.19 8.80 6.50
CA ASN A 211 1.25 9.70 5.83
C ASN A 211 -0.07 9.01 5.46
N ALA A 212 -0.06 7.67 5.34
CA ALA A 212 -1.25 6.85 5.09
C ALA A 212 -1.05 5.42 5.62
N ILE A 213 -2.16 4.72 5.82
CA ILE A 213 -2.15 3.29 6.17
C ILE A 213 -2.49 2.49 4.92
N SER A 214 -1.59 1.56 4.54
CA SER A 214 -1.78 0.71 3.38
C SER A 214 -2.25 -0.71 3.77
N TYR A 215 -3.14 -1.28 2.93
CA TYR A 215 -3.69 -2.62 3.13
C TYR A 215 -4.12 -3.27 1.81
N HIS A 216 -4.40 -4.58 1.85
CA HIS A 216 -4.77 -5.41 0.72
C HIS A 216 -6.20 -5.98 0.89
N PRO A 217 -7.23 -5.43 0.20
CA PRO A 217 -8.63 -5.85 0.38
C PRO A 217 -9.04 -7.04 -0.49
N TYR A 218 -8.21 -8.09 -0.57
CA TYR A 218 -8.56 -9.29 -1.34
C TYR A 218 -9.90 -9.89 -0.89
N GLY A 219 -10.80 -10.09 -1.85
CA GLY A 219 -12.13 -10.67 -1.61
C GLY A 219 -13.13 -9.77 -0.88
N MET A 220 -12.80 -8.50 -0.65
CA MET A 220 -13.72 -7.55 -0.02
C MET A 220 -14.65 -6.90 -1.04
N THR A 221 -15.88 -6.61 -0.60
CA THR A 221 -16.85 -5.80 -1.34
C THR A 221 -16.55 -4.30 -1.19
N ALA A 222 -17.10 -3.48 -2.08
CA ALA A 222 -17.00 -2.01 -1.98
C ALA A 222 -17.47 -1.46 -0.63
N THR A 223 -18.54 -2.01 -0.06
CA THR A 223 -19.05 -1.62 1.26
C THR A 223 -18.04 -1.96 2.36
N GLN A 224 -17.40 -3.11 2.31
CA GLN A 224 -16.37 -3.48 3.29
C GLN A 224 -15.13 -2.59 3.17
N ILE A 225 -14.73 -2.22 1.95
CA ILE A 225 -13.64 -1.27 1.70
C ILE A 225 -14.01 0.11 2.26
N SER A 226 -15.22 0.61 2.00
CA SER A 226 -15.70 1.88 2.56
C SER A 226 -15.70 1.89 4.09
N ASN A 227 -16.12 0.80 4.72
CA ASN A 227 -16.08 0.67 6.18
C ASN A 227 -14.64 0.65 6.71
N ALA A 228 -13.71 -0.01 6.01
CA ALA A 228 -12.30 -0.02 6.37
C ALA A 228 -11.68 1.39 6.27
N GLN A 229 -11.98 2.14 5.20
CA GLN A 229 -11.56 3.54 5.06
C GLN A 229 -12.04 4.40 6.23
N SER A 230 -13.33 4.29 6.55
CA SER A 230 -13.93 5.02 7.68
C SER A 230 -13.29 4.65 9.01
N PHE A 231 -13.04 3.35 9.24
CA PHE A 231 -12.37 2.88 10.45
C PHE A 231 -10.96 3.44 10.58
N ILE A 232 -10.16 3.37 9.51
CA ILE A 232 -8.79 3.88 9.48
C ILE A 232 -8.77 5.39 9.78
N GLN A 233 -9.62 6.16 9.09
CA GLN A 233 -9.69 7.61 9.28
C GLN A 233 -10.12 7.99 10.70
N GLN A 234 -11.10 7.30 11.27
CA GLN A 234 -11.62 7.60 12.61
C GLN A 234 -10.65 7.25 13.74
N ASN A 235 -9.91 6.15 13.59
CA ASN A 235 -9.04 5.64 14.65
C ASN A 235 -7.61 6.16 14.59
N PHE A 236 -7.09 6.45 13.41
CA PHE A 236 -5.69 6.84 13.23
C PHE A 236 -5.51 8.25 12.67
N HIS A 237 -6.60 8.91 12.24
CA HIS A 237 -6.58 10.23 11.58
C HIS A 237 -5.69 10.27 10.33
N LEU A 238 -5.49 9.13 9.69
CA LEU A 238 -4.74 8.94 8.47
C LEU A 238 -5.66 8.40 7.37
N PRO A 239 -5.41 8.72 6.09
CA PRO A 239 -6.13 8.10 4.99
C PRO A 239 -5.71 6.63 4.83
N GLY A 240 -6.66 5.79 4.41
CA GLY A 240 -6.37 4.44 3.94
C GLY A 240 -6.00 4.42 2.46
N VAL A 241 -5.06 3.58 2.05
CA VAL A 241 -4.69 3.34 0.64
C VAL A 241 -4.64 1.85 0.36
N ILE A 242 -4.91 1.47 -0.89
CA ILE A 242 -4.88 0.08 -1.33
C ILE A 242 -3.59 -0.13 -2.11
N SER A 243 -2.56 -0.65 -1.45
CA SER A 243 -1.27 -0.87 -2.10
C SER A 243 -1.22 -2.13 -2.96
N GLU A 244 -2.15 -3.06 -2.74
CA GLU A 244 -2.25 -4.26 -3.56
C GLU A 244 -3.67 -4.83 -3.56
N TRP A 245 -4.19 -5.15 -4.74
CA TRP A 245 -5.40 -5.93 -4.94
C TRP A 245 -5.37 -6.61 -6.31
N GLY A 246 -5.85 -7.84 -6.37
CA GLY A 246 -5.93 -8.58 -7.62
C GLY A 246 -6.91 -9.73 -7.56
N ILE A 247 -7.16 -10.31 -8.73
CA ILE A 247 -7.97 -11.52 -8.90
C ILE A 247 -7.33 -12.43 -9.93
N SER A 248 -7.14 -13.70 -9.58
CA SER A 248 -6.54 -14.68 -10.49
C SER A 248 -7.56 -15.19 -11.52
N ALA A 249 -7.07 -15.51 -12.73
CA ALA A 249 -7.86 -16.07 -13.82
C ALA A 249 -8.15 -17.57 -13.65
N LEU A 250 -8.38 -18.02 -12.41
CA LEU A 250 -8.77 -19.42 -12.15
C LEU A 250 -10.24 -19.68 -12.46
N GLY A 251 -10.57 -20.93 -12.78
CA GLY A 251 -11.95 -21.38 -13.02
C GLY A 251 -12.90 -21.03 -11.87
N SER A 252 -12.45 -21.12 -10.60
CA SER A 252 -13.19 -20.72 -9.41
C SER A 252 -13.57 -19.21 -9.39
N ASN A 253 -12.84 -18.38 -10.13
CA ASN A 253 -13.13 -16.96 -10.30
C ASN A 253 -13.92 -16.64 -11.59
N GLY A 254 -14.25 -17.64 -12.39
CA GLY A 254 -14.89 -17.51 -13.72
C GLY A 254 -13.90 -17.42 -14.88
N GLY A 255 -12.64 -17.91 -14.66
CA GLY A 255 -11.61 -17.89 -15.68
C GLY A 255 -11.15 -16.47 -16.05
N ILE A 256 -10.66 -16.30 -17.27
CA ILE A 256 -10.18 -15.01 -17.79
C ILE A 256 -11.29 -13.96 -17.92
N GLU A 257 -12.51 -14.37 -18.24
CA GLU A 257 -13.68 -13.48 -18.33
C GLU A 257 -14.13 -13.02 -16.95
N GLY A 258 -14.13 -13.92 -15.97
CA GLY A 258 -14.42 -13.58 -14.57
C GLY A 258 -13.36 -12.64 -13.98
N GLN A 259 -12.08 -12.83 -14.34
CA GLN A 259 -11.00 -11.90 -13.99
C GLN A 259 -11.29 -10.50 -14.57
N ALA A 260 -11.61 -10.41 -15.86
CA ALA A 260 -11.89 -9.16 -16.55
C ALA A 260 -13.06 -8.39 -15.90
N SER A 261 -14.18 -9.08 -15.66
CA SER A 261 -15.35 -8.50 -15.02
C SER A 261 -15.03 -7.93 -13.63
N LYS A 262 -14.30 -8.70 -12.82
CA LYS A 262 -13.95 -8.29 -11.44
C LYS A 262 -12.92 -7.16 -11.40
N VAL A 263 -11.94 -7.14 -12.31
CA VAL A 263 -10.96 -6.04 -12.44
C VAL A 263 -11.69 -4.74 -12.80
N GLY A 264 -12.54 -4.76 -13.81
CA GLY A 264 -13.31 -3.57 -14.20
C GLY A 264 -14.20 -3.06 -13.07
N ALA A 265 -14.94 -3.95 -12.40
CA ALA A 265 -15.81 -3.58 -11.28
C ALA A 265 -15.00 -2.97 -10.10
N PHE A 266 -13.87 -3.57 -9.75
CA PHE A 266 -13.02 -3.07 -8.66
C PHE A 266 -12.45 -1.67 -8.96
N ILE A 267 -11.96 -1.43 -10.19
CA ILE A 267 -11.46 -0.11 -10.60
C ILE A 267 -12.59 0.94 -10.52
N ALA A 268 -13.79 0.61 -10.98
CA ALA A 268 -14.96 1.50 -10.86
C ALA A 268 -15.29 1.80 -9.38
N ASP A 269 -15.25 0.78 -8.51
CA ASP A 269 -15.54 0.93 -7.09
C ASP A 269 -14.52 1.83 -6.38
N VAL A 270 -13.20 1.64 -6.57
CA VAL A 270 -12.18 2.47 -5.92
C VAL A 270 -12.20 3.91 -6.40
N LYS A 271 -12.56 4.16 -7.70
CA LYS A 271 -12.81 5.51 -8.21
C LYS A 271 -14.00 6.16 -7.50
N ARG A 272 -15.15 5.46 -7.42
CA ARG A 272 -16.36 5.94 -6.75
C ARG A 272 -16.14 6.19 -5.25
N LEU A 273 -15.31 5.38 -4.60
CA LEU A 273 -14.94 5.53 -3.19
C LEU A 273 -13.86 6.59 -2.95
N ASN A 274 -13.32 7.21 -4.01
CA ASN A 274 -12.23 8.19 -3.93
C ASN A 274 -11.02 7.69 -3.14
N ILE A 275 -10.62 6.41 -3.36
CA ILE A 275 -9.44 5.85 -2.69
C ILE A 275 -8.20 6.63 -3.19
N PRO A 276 -7.39 7.22 -2.28
CA PRO A 276 -6.32 8.13 -2.67
C PRO A 276 -5.21 7.49 -3.52
N LEU A 277 -5.01 6.17 -3.37
CA LEU A 277 -4.04 5.40 -4.13
C LEU A 277 -4.47 3.93 -4.16
N THR A 278 -4.41 3.31 -5.35
CA THR A 278 -4.73 1.89 -5.55
C THR A 278 -3.74 1.26 -6.52
N SER A 279 -3.20 0.08 -6.20
CA SER A 279 -2.35 -0.72 -7.09
C SER A 279 -2.98 -2.07 -7.41
N ILE A 280 -3.06 -2.41 -8.70
CA ILE A 280 -3.59 -3.68 -9.19
C ILE A 280 -2.46 -4.72 -9.25
N TYR A 281 -2.67 -5.87 -8.67
CA TYR A 281 -1.80 -7.04 -8.72
C TYR A 281 -2.29 -7.99 -9.81
N GLU A 282 -1.58 -8.21 -10.93
CA GLU A 282 -0.29 -7.67 -11.36
C GLU A 282 -0.27 -7.47 -12.89
N TRP A 283 0.77 -6.83 -13.44
CA TRP A 283 0.86 -6.55 -14.89
C TRP A 283 0.93 -7.83 -15.73
N LYS A 284 1.92 -8.69 -15.47
CA LYS A 284 2.11 -9.96 -16.17
C LYS A 284 1.96 -11.14 -15.21
N ASN A 285 1.45 -12.25 -15.71
CA ASN A 285 1.48 -13.53 -15.00
C ASN A 285 2.90 -13.88 -14.55
N SER A 286 3.01 -14.52 -13.39
CA SER A 286 4.28 -14.93 -12.82
C SER A 286 4.50 -16.44 -12.94
N ASP A 287 5.42 -16.86 -13.79
CA ASP A 287 5.82 -18.28 -13.90
C ASP A 287 6.45 -18.82 -12.61
N SER A 288 7.00 -17.93 -11.77
CA SER A 288 7.58 -18.24 -10.45
C SER A 288 6.59 -18.25 -9.29
N GLY A 289 5.30 -18.12 -9.56
CA GLY A 289 4.26 -18.20 -8.53
C GLY A 289 4.28 -19.55 -7.79
N SER A 290 4.04 -19.53 -6.49
CA SER A 290 4.09 -20.72 -5.61
C SER A 290 3.01 -21.77 -5.92
N ASN A 291 1.94 -21.36 -6.59
CA ASN A 291 0.82 -22.21 -6.99
C ASN A 291 0.09 -21.59 -8.19
N GLU A 292 -0.88 -22.30 -8.75
CA GLU A 292 -1.62 -21.86 -9.94
C GLU A 292 -2.37 -20.53 -9.72
N ARG A 293 -2.84 -20.25 -8.52
CA ARG A 293 -3.45 -18.95 -8.21
C ARG A 293 -2.44 -17.82 -8.37
N GLU A 294 -1.25 -17.97 -7.78
CA GLU A 294 -0.19 -16.95 -7.80
C GLU A 294 0.43 -16.74 -9.21
N LYS A 295 0.30 -17.72 -10.08
CA LYS A 295 0.76 -17.63 -11.48
C LYS A 295 -0.21 -16.91 -12.41
N ASN A 296 -1.44 -16.66 -11.98
CA ASN A 296 -2.54 -16.25 -12.89
C ASN A 296 -3.18 -14.90 -12.57
N PHE A 297 -2.52 -14.03 -11.80
CA PHE A 297 -3.03 -12.69 -11.48
C PHE A 297 -2.82 -11.65 -12.58
N GLY A 298 -1.86 -11.86 -13.49
CA GLY A 298 -1.50 -10.88 -14.52
C GLY A 298 -2.68 -10.42 -15.37
N LEU A 299 -2.66 -9.14 -15.75
CA LEU A 299 -3.53 -8.60 -16.79
C LEU A 299 -3.09 -9.08 -18.19
N LEU A 300 -1.83 -9.50 -18.29
CA LEU A 300 -1.21 -10.15 -19.43
C LEU A 300 -0.79 -11.56 -19.04
N THR A 301 -0.57 -12.42 -20.03
CA THR A 301 0.11 -13.69 -19.83
C THR A 301 1.60 -13.48 -19.50
N SER A 302 2.34 -14.53 -19.13
CA SER A 302 3.77 -14.42 -18.83
C SER A 302 4.63 -14.03 -20.04
N ASP A 303 4.20 -14.41 -21.25
CA ASP A 303 4.82 -14.02 -22.52
C ASP A 303 4.32 -12.67 -23.07
N GLY A 304 3.48 -11.95 -22.29
CA GLY A 304 3.05 -10.59 -22.58
C GLY A 304 1.81 -10.48 -23.48
N GLN A 305 1.07 -11.57 -23.73
CA GLN A 305 -0.17 -11.49 -24.49
C GLN A 305 -1.29 -10.88 -23.63
N PRO A 306 -2.10 -9.96 -24.19
CA PRO A 306 -3.17 -9.32 -23.45
C PRO A 306 -4.29 -10.32 -23.10
N LYS A 307 -4.75 -10.29 -21.84
CA LYS A 307 -5.99 -10.97 -21.42
C LYS A 307 -7.16 -9.98 -21.45
N PRO A 308 -8.43 -10.44 -21.48
CA PRO A 308 -9.60 -9.56 -21.45
C PRO A 308 -9.59 -8.57 -20.27
N ALA A 309 -8.89 -8.90 -19.19
CA ALA A 309 -8.73 -8.05 -18.01
C ALA A 309 -8.05 -6.70 -18.30
N ILE A 310 -7.11 -6.64 -19.30
CA ILE A 310 -6.48 -5.36 -19.63
C ILE A 310 -7.48 -4.41 -20.29
N ALA A 311 -8.29 -4.88 -21.25
CA ALA A 311 -9.32 -4.07 -21.89
C ALA A 311 -10.38 -3.57 -20.89
N ALA A 312 -10.76 -4.44 -19.92
CA ALA A 312 -11.67 -4.05 -18.86
C ALA A 312 -11.06 -2.96 -17.94
N ALA A 313 -9.77 -3.05 -17.65
CA ALA A 313 -9.06 -2.02 -16.88
C ALA A 313 -8.97 -0.70 -17.67
N GLU A 314 -8.54 -0.72 -18.93
CA GLU A 314 -8.45 0.44 -19.81
C GLU A 314 -9.77 1.21 -19.93
N LEU A 315 -10.87 0.48 -20.09
CA LEU A 315 -12.21 1.07 -20.14
C LEU A 315 -12.50 1.90 -18.89
N GLN A 316 -12.20 1.38 -17.71
CA GLN A 316 -12.47 2.08 -16.45
C GLN A 316 -11.43 3.17 -16.13
N LEU A 317 -10.17 2.98 -16.49
CA LEU A 317 -9.11 3.97 -16.29
C LEU A 317 -9.33 5.21 -17.17
N ASN A 318 -9.86 5.04 -18.38
CA ASN A 318 -10.09 6.12 -19.35
C ASN A 318 -11.51 6.71 -19.29
N ALA A 319 -12.45 6.11 -18.55
CA ALA A 319 -13.75 6.72 -18.27
C ALA A 319 -13.56 8.02 -17.45
N GLN A 320 -14.25 9.10 -17.90
CA GLN A 320 -14.26 10.41 -17.23
C GLN A 320 -15.08 10.39 -15.95
#